data_66d98037caec29f74d6dfabfc815bf6b
#
_entry.id   66d98037caec29f74d6dfabfc815bf6b
#
_cell.length_a   1.000
_cell.length_b   1.000
_cell.length_c   1.000
_cell.angle_alpha   90.00
_cell.angle_beta   90.00
_cell.angle_gamma   90.00
#
_symmetry.space_group_name_H-M   'P 1'
#
loop_
_entity.id
_entity.type
_entity.pdbx_description
1 polymer ?
#
loop_
_entity_poly.entity_id
_entity_poly.type
_entity_poly.pdbx_seq_one_letter_code
_entity_poly.pdbx_strand_id
1 'polypeptide(L)'
;MNKIYKVIYNKVRNCYVVVSELAKSHGKEQSQRTSSRSRIGALTLAITLCLSSYALAAEPVDLGNGGKAAYDTQGNLIIGKETVAKGEKAQGQNNTTIGTNSDTLRNVAEGETTKNGQPMDNKDNTQLVSSEGKAADLTTSTESGGSTTVGYNNHAEGDNSTAIGNGAKITNKPITYYADADGNKTTDAEKAVWYKDKDSNPTQVPQVFRDADGNTTTTPQYVHTYTEKDPDTGEEVTKTEITSDASKADQKDGKPVYNYQKSDNTDHLYSVTLYQSADNSIAAGTEVTANGSNAVAVGYRSTADNSAVAVGDTAVAKENGVAIGKETKASVEGSIALGKGSEADRSGGVTGWDPKTGTTSVKTGTAWQSGEGALSIGNGGASRQITNVAAGSEDSDAVNLAQLKEAMTHYYSVKTTEATDAAGNNNYLNDGATGNNALAAGVSAVAKGNNATAVGTQTYASGENASAYGYRSVASGTNSLAIGSGTSAQQEGSVAVGGHAQGYYAVQVGTGSTAQSSYSVAVGGHAKGDHSVEVGYGSTAQGSYSTSVGGHAIGNYSIAIGSSKDNWGYINAASAAGDNSIAIGGHTNSANEIAIGAGSATSGGQAITVGGSATGHQSVSV
;
A
#
# COMPACT_ATOMS: atom_id res chain seq x y z
N MET A 1 -47.59 17.11 -4.16
CA MET A 1 -47.54 15.67 -3.84
C MET A 1 -48.70 15.37 -2.90
N ASN A 2 -49.71 14.64 -3.40
CA ASN A 2 -50.88 14.29 -2.61
C ASN A 2 -50.49 13.20 -1.60
N LYS A 3 -50.83 13.44 -0.34
CA LYS A 3 -50.62 12.45 0.75
C LYS A 3 -51.67 11.34 0.60
N ILE A 4 -51.20 10.12 0.32
CA ILE A 4 -51.99 8.91 0.06
C ILE A 4 -52.29 8.12 1.36
N TYR A 5 -52.51 8.79 2.47
CA TYR A 5 -52.72 8.12 3.74
C TYR A 5 -53.93 8.68 4.47
N LYS A 6 -54.74 7.76 5.02
CA LYS A 6 -55.88 8.08 5.87
C LYS A 6 -55.62 7.56 7.29
N VAL A 7 -55.85 8.36 8.26
CA VAL A 7 -55.77 7.97 9.68
C VAL A 7 -57.15 7.53 10.13
N ILE A 8 -57.27 6.30 10.61
CA ILE A 8 -58.50 5.72 11.16
C ILE A 8 -58.27 5.32 12.59
N TYR A 9 -59.31 5.49 13.42
CA TYR A 9 -59.28 5.06 14.82
C TYR A 9 -59.66 3.59 14.90
N ASN A 10 -58.78 2.76 15.41
CA ASN A 10 -59.04 1.35 15.65
C ASN A 10 -59.55 1.15 17.06
N LYS A 11 -60.86 0.88 17.18
CA LYS A 11 -61.55 0.67 18.46
C LYS A 11 -61.07 -0.55 19.25
N VAL A 12 -60.52 -1.55 18.56
CA VAL A 12 -60.04 -2.77 19.20
C VAL A 12 -58.68 -2.55 19.86
N ARG A 13 -57.86 -1.72 19.27
CA ARG A 13 -56.49 -1.41 19.77
C ARG A 13 -56.44 -0.08 20.52
N ASN A 14 -57.57 0.65 20.58
CA ASN A 14 -57.68 1.97 21.21
C ASN A 14 -56.61 2.99 20.76
N CYS A 15 -56.26 2.95 19.49
CA CYS A 15 -55.24 3.84 18.91
C CYS A 15 -55.59 4.27 17.46
N TYR A 16 -54.99 5.36 17.00
CA TYR A 16 -55.06 5.77 15.62
C TYR A 16 -54.06 5.00 14.76
N VAL A 17 -54.52 4.50 13.60
CA VAL A 17 -53.68 3.73 12.66
C VAL A 17 -53.68 4.43 11.31
N VAL A 18 -52.51 4.58 10.69
CA VAL A 18 -52.36 5.11 9.33
C VAL A 18 -52.55 3.98 8.34
N VAL A 19 -53.52 4.13 7.44
CA VAL A 19 -53.79 3.13 6.38
C VAL A 19 -53.67 3.76 5.00
N SER A 20 -53.32 2.99 3.99
CA SER A 20 -53.27 3.42 2.61
C SER A 20 -54.71 3.66 2.09
N GLU A 21 -54.95 4.73 1.35
CA GLU A 21 -56.22 5.01 0.69
C GLU A 21 -56.66 3.94 -0.32
N LEU A 22 -55.72 3.06 -0.74
CA LEU A 22 -56.01 1.95 -1.65
C LEU A 22 -56.62 0.72 -0.96
N ALA A 23 -56.76 0.73 0.37
CA ALA A 23 -57.44 -0.33 1.10
C ALA A 23 -58.98 -0.18 0.97
N LYS A 24 -59.55 -0.68 -0.13
CA LYS A 24 -61.01 -0.77 -0.30
C LYS A 24 -61.56 -1.87 0.62
N SER A 25 -62.53 -1.48 1.45
CA SER A 25 -63.35 -2.46 2.15
C SER A 25 -64.21 -3.22 1.14
N HIS A 26 -63.89 -4.48 0.84
CA HIS A 26 -64.81 -5.34 0.13
C HIS A 26 -65.81 -5.92 1.12
N GLY A 27 -67.01 -5.39 1.06
CA GLY A 27 -68.21 -6.00 1.60
C GLY A 27 -68.63 -7.17 0.67
N LYS A 28 -68.93 -8.28 1.32
CA LYS A 28 -69.76 -9.42 0.90
C LYS A 28 -69.90 -9.75 -0.60
N GLU A 29 -69.27 -10.85 -1.03
CA GLU A 29 -69.94 -11.82 -1.88
C GLU A 29 -69.60 -13.25 -1.41
N GLN A 30 -70.67 -14.01 -1.15
CA GLN A 30 -70.61 -15.43 -0.89
C GLN A 30 -70.32 -16.16 -2.18
N SER A 31 -69.22 -16.89 -2.24
CA SER A 31 -69.14 -18.07 -3.10
C SER A 31 -68.47 -19.21 -2.32
N GLN A 32 -69.19 -20.30 -2.25
CA GLN A 32 -68.77 -21.56 -1.66
C GLN A 32 -67.51 -22.10 -2.33
N ARG A 33 -66.41 -22.19 -1.58
CA ARG A 33 -65.37 -23.20 -1.77
C ARG A 33 -64.94 -23.71 -0.42
N THR A 34 -65.54 -24.79 -0.03
CA THR A 34 -65.14 -25.67 1.04
C THR A 34 -63.75 -26.25 0.73
N SER A 35 -62.76 -25.96 1.53
CA SER A 35 -61.72 -26.88 2.07
C SER A 35 -60.47 -26.20 2.64
N SER A 36 -60.25 -24.88 2.47
CA SER A 36 -59.03 -24.22 2.99
C SER A 36 -59.25 -23.34 4.24
N ARG A 37 -60.52 -23.09 4.61
CA ARG A 37 -60.85 -22.21 5.74
C ARG A 37 -60.69 -22.83 7.12
N SER A 38 -60.75 -24.17 7.23
CA SER A 38 -60.59 -24.87 8.51
C SER A 38 -59.13 -24.88 8.99
N ARG A 39 -58.18 -24.82 8.06
CA ARG A 39 -56.74 -24.90 8.39
C ARG A 39 -56.16 -23.57 8.89
N ILE A 40 -56.57 -22.44 8.33
CA ILE A 40 -56.13 -21.13 8.77
C ILE A 40 -56.80 -20.76 10.11
N GLY A 41 -58.05 -21.12 10.30
CA GLY A 41 -58.74 -20.93 11.58
C GLY A 41 -58.15 -21.75 12.73
N ALA A 42 -57.74 -22.99 12.45
CA ALA A 42 -57.10 -23.85 13.45
C ALA A 42 -55.68 -23.34 13.82
N LEU A 43 -54.90 -22.84 12.82
CA LEU A 43 -53.58 -22.26 13.05
C LEU A 43 -53.67 -20.95 13.86
N THR A 44 -54.65 -20.07 13.54
CA THR A 44 -54.87 -18.82 14.27
C THR A 44 -55.36 -19.10 15.68
N LEU A 45 -56.21 -20.11 15.85
CA LEU A 45 -56.70 -20.53 17.19
C LEU A 45 -55.59 -21.17 18.01
N ALA A 46 -54.75 -22.02 17.41
CA ALA A 46 -53.60 -22.65 18.07
C ALA A 46 -52.57 -21.58 18.55
N ILE A 47 -52.25 -20.63 17.70
CA ILE A 47 -51.35 -19.51 18.07
C ILE A 47 -51.97 -18.64 19.17
N THR A 48 -53.29 -18.40 19.11
CA THR A 48 -53.97 -17.57 20.11
C THR A 48 -54.09 -18.29 21.46
N LEU A 49 -54.28 -19.60 21.43
CA LEU A 49 -54.32 -20.44 22.64
C LEU A 49 -52.94 -20.60 23.30
N CYS A 50 -51.89 -20.69 22.50
CA CYS A 50 -50.51 -20.77 22.98
C CYS A 50 -50.03 -19.43 23.60
N LEU A 51 -50.56 -18.29 23.16
CA LEU A 51 -50.18 -16.97 23.69
C LEU A 51 -50.92 -16.53 24.97
N SER A 52 -51.95 -17.30 25.43
CA SER A 52 -52.82 -16.86 26.52
C SER A 52 -52.70 -17.66 27.84
N SER A 53 -51.79 -18.61 27.94
CA SER A 53 -51.68 -19.42 29.16
C SER A 53 -50.25 -19.50 29.69
N TYR A 54 -50.03 -18.85 30.78
CA TYR A 54 -48.94 -19.17 31.72
C TYR A 54 -49.11 -20.58 32.25
N ALA A 55 -48.06 -21.41 32.01
CA ALA A 55 -47.78 -22.63 32.76
C ALA A 55 -48.84 -23.75 32.76
N LEU A 56 -48.80 -24.55 31.75
CA LEU A 56 -49.00 -26.03 31.79
C LEU A 56 -48.68 -26.51 30.36
N ALA A 57 -47.84 -27.53 30.23
CA ALA A 57 -47.62 -28.19 28.96
C ALA A 57 -48.97 -28.59 28.36
N ALA A 58 -49.49 -27.83 27.41
CA ALA A 58 -50.72 -28.15 26.76
C ALA A 58 -50.45 -29.37 25.84
N GLU A 59 -51.34 -30.37 25.85
CA GLU A 59 -51.28 -31.46 24.89
C GLU A 59 -51.09 -30.92 23.45
N PRO A 60 -50.17 -31.46 22.65
CA PRO A 60 -49.91 -30.98 21.32
C PRO A 60 -51.17 -30.96 20.44
N VAL A 61 -51.46 -29.80 19.85
CA VAL A 61 -52.61 -29.68 18.92
C VAL A 61 -52.21 -30.30 17.60
N ASP A 62 -52.96 -31.31 17.14
CA ASP A 62 -52.77 -31.94 15.82
C ASP A 62 -53.25 -31.01 14.72
N LEU A 63 -52.32 -30.62 13.82
CA LEU A 63 -52.58 -29.76 12.67
C LEU A 63 -52.88 -30.56 11.40
N GLY A 64 -52.96 -31.90 11.50
CA GLY A 64 -53.13 -32.83 10.39
C GLY A 64 -51.85 -33.07 9.59
N ASN A 65 -51.81 -34.19 8.84
CA ASN A 65 -50.63 -34.63 8.04
C ASN A 65 -49.34 -34.79 8.86
N GLY A 66 -49.46 -35.08 10.17
CA GLY A 66 -48.35 -35.24 11.08
C GLY A 66 -47.77 -33.94 11.60
N GLY A 67 -48.37 -32.78 11.32
CA GLY A 67 -48.01 -31.50 11.89
C GLY A 67 -48.59 -31.33 13.29
N LYS A 68 -47.86 -30.71 14.19
CA LYS A 68 -48.25 -30.44 15.60
C LYS A 68 -47.98 -28.97 15.96
N ALA A 69 -48.78 -28.43 16.86
CA ALA A 69 -48.48 -27.20 17.58
C ALA A 69 -48.43 -27.51 19.05
N ALA A 70 -47.36 -27.14 19.70
CA ALA A 70 -47.15 -27.36 21.13
C ALA A 70 -46.45 -26.16 21.80
N TYR A 71 -46.74 -25.98 23.10
CA TYR A 71 -46.03 -25.04 23.96
C TYR A 71 -45.55 -25.86 25.16
N ASP A 72 -44.26 -25.91 25.38
CA ASP A 72 -43.72 -26.72 26.49
C ASP A 72 -43.61 -25.96 27.81
N THR A 73 -43.22 -26.66 28.86
CA THR A 73 -43.08 -26.10 30.23
C THR A 73 -41.94 -25.11 30.39
N GLN A 74 -41.04 -25.04 29.38
CA GLN A 74 -39.92 -24.14 29.38
C GLN A 74 -40.16 -22.88 28.51
N GLY A 75 -41.40 -22.73 28.00
CA GLY A 75 -41.78 -21.58 27.18
C GLY A 75 -41.46 -21.70 25.70
N ASN A 76 -41.16 -22.90 25.19
CA ASN A 76 -40.86 -23.08 23.79
C ASN A 76 -42.13 -23.30 22.97
N LEU A 77 -42.26 -22.58 21.84
CA LEU A 77 -43.34 -22.75 20.87
C LEU A 77 -42.84 -23.57 19.67
N ILE A 78 -43.52 -24.68 19.39
CA ILE A 78 -43.19 -25.60 18.29
C ILE A 78 -44.42 -25.76 17.40
N ILE A 79 -44.29 -25.44 16.10
CA ILE A 79 -45.39 -25.60 15.12
C ILE A 79 -44.84 -26.25 13.84
N GLY A 80 -45.30 -27.45 13.48
CA GLY A 80 -44.91 -28.07 12.23
C GLY A 80 -44.85 -29.59 12.25
N LYS A 81 -44.36 -30.17 11.17
CA LYS A 81 -44.16 -31.62 11.03
C LYS A 81 -42.67 -31.93 11.22
N GLU A 82 -42.36 -32.94 12.05
CA GLU A 82 -40.97 -33.30 12.36
C GLU A 82 -40.15 -32.12 12.94
N THR A 83 -40.86 -31.07 13.33
CA THR A 83 -40.30 -30.00 14.18
C THR A 83 -40.32 -30.49 15.59
N VAL A 84 -39.28 -31.06 16.04
CA VAL A 84 -39.08 -31.36 17.44
C VAL A 84 -37.59 -31.32 17.66
N ALA A 85 -37.22 -30.85 18.80
CA ALA A 85 -35.98 -31.29 19.38
C ALA A 85 -35.86 -32.80 19.21
N LYS A 86 -35.10 -33.25 18.20
CA LYS A 86 -34.67 -34.64 18.09
C LYS A 86 -33.80 -34.93 19.30
N GLY A 87 -34.32 -35.77 20.20
CA GLY A 87 -33.64 -36.08 21.45
C GLY A 87 -34.23 -35.27 22.60
N GLU A 88 -35.10 -35.86 23.24
CA GLU A 88 -35.57 -35.83 24.61
C GLU A 88 -35.64 -34.51 25.41
N LYS A 89 -35.32 -33.33 24.86
CA LYS A 89 -35.54 -32.05 25.56
C LYS A 89 -35.46 -30.91 24.56
N ALA A 90 -36.53 -30.15 24.35
CA ALA A 90 -36.43 -28.78 23.91
C ALA A 90 -35.47 -28.08 24.88
N GLN A 91 -34.24 -27.87 24.47
CA GLN A 91 -33.19 -27.43 25.37
C GLN A 91 -33.08 -25.92 25.30
N GLY A 92 -33.47 -25.24 26.34
CA GLY A 92 -33.48 -23.79 26.49
C GLY A 92 -34.88 -23.26 26.75
N GLN A 93 -34.96 -21.98 27.06
CA GLN A 93 -36.20 -21.31 27.40
C GLN A 93 -36.62 -20.34 26.30
N ASN A 94 -37.94 -20.19 26.10
CA ASN A 94 -38.51 -19.19 25.19
C ASN A 94 -38.10 -19.29 23.72
N ASN A 95 -37.82 -20.48 23.21
CA ASN A 95 -37.52 -20.70 21.79
C ASN A 95 -38.81 -20.79 20.96
N THR A 96 -38.69 -20.41 19.67
CA THR A 96 -39.78 -20.52 18.70
C THR A 96 -39.34 -21.30 17.48
N THR A 97 -40.00 -22.43 17.18
CA THR A 97 -39.70 -23.24 16.01
C THR A 97 -40.95 -23.43 15.17
N ILE A 98 -40.97 -22.92 13.94
CA ILE A 98 -42.10 -22.99 13.01
C ILE A 98 -41.63 -23.56 11.67
N GLY A 99 -42.21 -24.69 11.27
CA GLY A 99 -41.88 -25.25 9.93
C GLY A 99 -41.81 -26.76 9.90
N THR A 100 -40.97 -27.31 9.03
CA THR A 100 -40.74 -28.74 8.91
C THR A 100 -39.26 -29.05 9.03
N ASN A 101 -38.92 -30.08 9.79
CA ASN A 101 -37.54 -30.51 10.02
C ASN A 101 -36.62 -29.36 10.50
N SER A 102 -37.16 -28.44 11.30
CA SER A 102 -36.43 -27.30 11.85
C SER A 102 -36.25 -27.48 13.35
N ASP A 103 -35.11 -27.02 13.88
CA ASP A 103 -34.78 -27.10 15.29
C ASP A 103 -34.14 -25.86 15.87
N THR A 104 -34.29 -25.63 17.14
CA THR A 104 -33.57 -24.67 17.94
C THR A 104 -32.87 -25.40 19.07
N LEU A 105 -31.58 -25.16 19.19
CA LEU A 105 -30.76 -25.75 20.24
C LEU A 105 -30.29 -24.65 21.18
N ARG A 106 -30.22 -24.97 22.48
CA ARG A 106 -29.62 -24.06 23.45
C ARG A 106 -28.11 -24.23 23.52
N ASN A 107 -27.47 -23.30 24.15
CA ASN A 107 -26.10 -23.45 24.62
C ASN A 107 -26.00 -24.49 25.75
N VAL A 108 -24.84 -24.67 26.32
CA VAL A 108 -24.56 -25.64 27.38
C VAL A 108 -25.41 -25.34 28.64
N ALA A 109 -26.04 -26.36 29.21
CA ALA A 109 -26.72 -26.21 30.48
C ALA A 109 -25.73 -26.07 31.64
N GLU A 110 -26.20 -25.52 32.77
CA GLU A 110 -25.41 -25.44 33.99
C GLU A 110 -24.89 -26.84 34.39
N GLY A 111 -23.56 -26.95 34.59
CA GLY A 111 -22.90 -28.21 34.91
C GLY A 111 -22.62 -29.14 33.72
N GLU A 112 -22.97 -28.76 32.48
CA GLU A 112 -22.62 -29.52 31.27
C GLU A 112 -21.42 -28.88 30.58
N THR A 113 -20.51 -29.71 30.06
CA THR A 113 -19.33 -29.25 29.31
C THR A 113 -19.52 -29.28 27.80
N THR A 114 -20.59 -29.95 27.35
CA THR A 114 -20.82 -30.18 25.91
C THR A 114 -22.28 -29.93 25.53
N LYS A 115 -22.46 -29.35 24.35
CA LYS A 115 -23.73 -29.27 23.64
C LYS A 115 -23.68 -30.19 22.42
N ASN A 116 -24.60 -31.18 22.35
CA ASN A 116 -24.59 -32.17 21.28
C ASN A 116 -23.19 -32.79 21.03
N GLY A 117 -22.40 -33.01 22.07
CA GLY A 117 -21.03 -33.49 21.99
C GLY A 117 -19.98 -32.42 21.65
N GLN A 118 -20.36 -31.16 21.51
CA GLN A 118 -19.45 -30.03 21.27
C GLN A 118 -18.99 -29.42 22.59
N PRO A 119 -17.71 -29.48 22.96
CA PRO A 119 -17.18 -28.79 24.12
C PRO A 119 -17.18 -27.28 23.91
N MET A 120 -17.92 -26.55 24.76
CA MET A 120 -18.05 -25.10 24.61
C MET A 120 -16.89 -24.33 25.24
N ASP A 121 -16.54 -23.21 24.61
CA ASP A 121 -15.50 -22.31 25.10
C ASP A 121 -16.01 -21.46 26.26
N ASN A 122 -15.48 -21.72 27.44
CA ASN A 122 -15.69 -20.87 28.59
C ASN A 122 -14.72 -19.67 28.53
N LYS A 123 -15.26 -18.48 28.22
CA LYS A 123 -14.46 -17.24 28.11
C LYS A 123 -13.85 -16.81 29.44
N ASP A 124 -14.44 -17.19 30.56
CA ASP A 124 -13.95 -16.85 31.91
C ASP A 124 -12.76 -17.75 32.31
N ASN A 125 -12.61 -18.90 31.68
CA ASN A 125 -11.45 -19.76 31.86
C ASN A 125 -10.40 -19.53 30.76
N THR A 126 -9.29 -18.94 31.13
CA THR A 126 -8.17 -18.63 30.20
C THR A 126 -7.18 -19.78 30.06
N GLN A 127 -7.25 -20.82 30.91
CA GLN A 127 -6.28 -21.93 30.92
C GLN A 127 -6.79 -23.16 30.17
N LEU A 128 -5.91 -23.79 29.38
CA LEU A 128 -6.07 -25.14 28.85
C LEU A 128 -5.38 -26.19 29.71
N VAL A 129 -4.30 -25.80 30.37
CA VAL A 129 -3.51 -26.66 31.24
C VAL A 129 -3.38 -25.98 32.61
N SER A 130 -3.72 -26.68 33.67
CA SER A 130 -3.60 -26.17 35.04
C SER A 130 -2.12 -26.06 35.46
N SER A 131 -1.86 -25.31 36.53
CA SER A 131 -0.53 -25.22 37.14
C SER A 131 0.05 -26.58 37.59
N GLU A 132 -0.80 -27.60 37.75
CA GLU A 132 -0.40 -28.97 38.05
C GLU A 132 -0.05 -29.80 36.81
N GLY A 133 -0.11 -29.20 35.58
CA GLY A 133 0.13 -29.90 34.34
C GLY A 133 -1.01 -30.82 33.88
N LYS A 134 -2.23 -30.62 34.41
CA LYS A 134 -3.43 -31.37 34.00
C LYS A 134 -4.29 -30.56 33.05
N ALA A 135 -5.08 -31.23 32.22
CA ALA A 135 -6.11 -30.57 31.41
C ALA A 135 -7.02 -29.75 32.33
N ALA A 136 -7.26 -28.48 31.97
CA ALA A 136 -8.11 -27.60 32.75
C ALA A 136 -9.57 -28.04 32.67
N ASP A 137 -10.34 -27.76 33.71
CA ASP A 137 -11.80 -27.93 33.70
C ASP A 137 -12.41 -26.80 32.86
N LEU A 138 -13.04 -27.19 31.75
CA LEU A 138 -13.62 -26.27 30.76
C LEU A 138 -15.15 -26.14 30.94
N THR A 139 -15.71 -26.50 32.07
CA THR A 139 -17.15 -26.40 32.31
C THR A 139 -17.69 -24.98 32.17
N THR A 140 -18.81 -24.82 31.47
CA THR A 140 -19.54 -23.56 31.33
C THR A 140 -20.87 -23.64 32.05
N SER A 141 -21.42 -22.51 32.52
CA SER A 141 -22.49 -22.48 33.48
C SER A 141 -23.65 -21.55 33.13
N THR A 142 -24.18 -21.49 31.90
CA THR A 142 -25.36 -20.64 31.66
C THR A 142 -26.42 -21.31 30.81
N GLU A 143 -27.64 -21.38 31.33
CA GLU A 143 -28.84 -21.65 30.53
C GLU A 143 -29.27 -20.38 29.82
N SER A 144 -29.51 -20.44 28.53
CA SER A 144 -30.17 -19.39 27.78
C SER A 144 -31.01 -19.95 26.63
N GLY A 145 -31.74 -19.11 25.95
CA GLY A 145 -32.67 -19.48 24.90
C GLY A 145 -33.11 -18.25 24.10
N GLY A 146 -34.35 -18.22 23.65
CA GLY A 146 -34.89 -17.10 22.87
C GLY A 146 -34.64 -17.20 21.39
N SER A 147 -34.15 -18.32 20.90
CA SER A 147 -33.88 -18.52 19.48
C SER A 147 -35.11 -18.81 18.65
N THR A 148 -35.10 -18.41 17.38
CA THR A 148 -36.24 -18.54 16.47
C THR A 148 -35.83 -19.23 15.17
N THR A 149 -36.55 -20.30 14.76
CA THR A 149 -36.43 -20.87 13.42
C THR A 149 -37.77 -20.83 12.71
N VAL A 150 -37.78 -20.40 11.42
CA VAL A 150 -38.99 -20.34 10.60
C VAL A 150 -38.70 -20.87 9.19
N GLY A 151 -39.33 -22.00 8.80
CA GLY A 151 -39.20 -22.52 7.45
C GLY A 151 -38.94 -24.02 7.38
N TYR A 152 -38.08 -24.45 6.45
CA TYR A 152 -37.78 -25.86 6.19
C TYR A 152 -36.28 -26.14 6.45
N ASN A 153 -36.01 -27.21 7.21
CA ASN A 153 -34.66 -27.69 7.50
C ASN A 153 -33.71 -26.58 8.08
N ASN A 154 -34.26 -25.69 8.89
CA ASN A 154 -33.49 -24.65 9.54
C ASN A 154 -32.93 -25.13 10.88
N HIS A 155 -31.76 -24.59 11.27
CA HIS A 155 -31.07 -24.95 12.48
C HIS A 155 -30.51 -23.70 13.17
N ALA A 156 -30.73 -23.53 14.45
CA ALA A 156 -30.17 -22.43 15.23
C ALA A 156 -29.53 -22.96 16.51
N GLU A 157 -28.21 -22.88 16.57
CA GLU A 157 -27.43 -22.99 17.79
C GLU A 157 -27.19 -21.58 18.35
N GLY A 158 -26.97 -21.46 19.63
CA GLY A 158 -26.75 -20.16 20.29
C GLY A 158 -28.04 -19.47 20.72
N ASP A 159 -27.88 -18.47 21.56
CA ASP A 159 -28.99 -17.78 22.23
C ASP A 159 -29.43 -16.54 21.44
N ASN A 160 -30.74 -16.21 21.55
CA ASN A 160 -31.31 -15.05 20.85
C ASN A 160 -31.05 -15.02 19.34
N SER A 161 -30.87 -16.18 18.73
CA SER A 161 -30.51 -16.30 17.31
C SER A 161 -31.73 -16.56 16.44
N THR A 162 -31.68 -16.13 15.16
CA THR A 162 -32.83 -16.21 14.26
C THR A 162 -32.45 -16.82 12.91
N ALA A 163 -32.96 -18.02 12.61
CA ALA A 163 -32.78 -18.70 11.32
C ALA A 163 -34.10 -18.78 10.51
N ILE A 164 -34.18 -18.14 9.37
CA ILE A 164 -35.39 -18.04 8.54
C ILE A 164 -35.08 -18.45 7.10
N GLY A 165 -35.83 -19.43 6.58
CA GLY A 165 -35.70 -19.80 5.16
C GLY A 165 -35.76 -21.28 4.89
N ASN A 166 -34.91 -21.78 4.01
CA ASN A 166 -34.77 -23.19 3.65
C ASN A 166 -33.31 -23.59 3.83
N GLY A 167 -33.02 -24.41 4.85
CA GLY A 167 -31.66 -24.80 5.19
C GLY A 167 -30.79 -23.67 5.77
N ALA A 168 -31.42 -22.66 6.38
CA ALA A 168 -30.70 -21.62 7.09
C ALA A 168 -30.11 -22.17 8.38
N LYS A 169 -28.82 -21.91 8.63
CA LYS A 169 -28.07 -22.46 9.76
C LYS A 169 -27.37 -21.37 10.55
N ILE A 170 -27.48 -21.49 11.87
CA ILE A 170 -26.65 -20.77 12.81
C ILE A 170 -25.89 -21.82 13.59
N THR A 171 -24.55 -21.75 13.53
CA THR A 171 -23.69 -22.79 14.09
C THR A 171 -22.63 -22.20 15.01
N ASN A 172 -22.34 -22.92 16.08
CA ASN A 172 -21.22 -22.60 16.95
C ASN A 172 -19.90 -22.67 16.18
N LYS A 173 -19.00 -21.72 16.42
CA LYS A 173 -17.71 -21.67 15.74
C LYS A 173 -16.69 -22.54 16.45
N PRO A 174 -16.13 -23.57 15.81
CA PRO A 174 -15.01 -24.32 16.40
C PRO A 174 -13.73 -23.48 16.35
N ILE A 175 -13.03 -23.42 17.48
CA ILE A 175 -11.73 -22.76 17.61
C ILE A 175 -10.76 -23.77 18.22
N THR A 176 -9.64 -23.99 17.58
CA THR A 176 -8.57 -24.81 18.12
C THR A 176 -7.64 -23.94 18.95
N TYR A 177 -7.54 -24.27 20.22
CA TYR A 177 -6.64 -23.65 21.16
C TYR A 177 -5.45 -24.55 21.46
N TYR A 178 -4.30 -23.94 21.62
CA TYR A 178 -3.07 -24.51 22.12
C TYR A 178 -2.76 -23.95 23.51
N ALA A 179 -1.88 -24.60 24.27
CA ALA A 179 -1.43 -24.07 25.56
C ALA A 179 -0.06 -23.38 25.42
N ASP A 180 0.04 -22.14 25.87
CA ASP A 180 1.30 -21.39 25.97
C ASP A 180 2.15 -21.86 27.17
N ALA A 181 3.25 -21.18 27.46
CA ALA A 181 4.19 -21.56 28.53
C ALA A 181 3.52 -21.59 29.92
N ASP A 182 2.55 -20.75 30.14
CA ASP A 182 1.80 -20.63 31.41
C ASP A 182 0.56 -21.53 31.44
N GLY A 183 0.31 -22.30 30.37
CA GLY A 183 -0.86 -23.17 30.21
C GLY A 183 -2.11 -22.43 29.72
N ASN A 184 -2.02 -21.15 29.33
CA ASN A 184 -3.15 -20.39 28.87
C ASN A 184 -3.53 -20.72 27.43
N LYS A 185 -4.77 -20.47 27.07
CA LYS A 185 -5.29 -20.60 25.72
C LYS A 185 -4.61 -19.64 24.76
N THR A 186 -4.10 -20.15 23.65
CA THR A 186 -3.64 -19.36 22.50
C THR A 186 -4.11 -20.02 21.21
N THR A 187 -4.49 -19.24 20.23
CA THR A 187 -4.76 -19.73 18.87
C THR A 187 -3.49 -19.77 18.02
N ASP A 188 -2.40 -19.23 18.53
CA ASP A 188 -1.10 -19.18 17.87
C ASP A 188 -0.29 -20.45 18.19
N ALA A 189 -0.16 -21.35 17.23
CA ALA A 189 0.60 -22.59 17.36
C ALA A 189 2.09 -22.35 17.65
N GLU A 190 2.65 -21.19 17.24
CA GLU A 190 4.05 -20.86 17.51
C GLU A 190 4.31 -20.59 19.00
N LYS A 191 3.30 -20.16 19.75
CA LYS A 191 3.38 -19.98 21.22
C LYS A 191 3.14 -21.25 22.00
N ALA A 192 2.64 -22.30 21.33
CA ALA A 192 2.37 -23.60 21.98
C ALA A 192 3.68 -24.26 22.45
N VAL A 193 3.71 -24.69 23.70
CA VAL A 193 4.87 -25.40 24.30
C VAL A 193 4.45 -26.65 25.08
N TRP A 194 3.20 -27.03 24.98
CA TRP A 194 2.68 -28.27 25.53
C TRP A 194 2.38 -29.27 24.41
N TYR A 195 2.66 -30.54 24.70
CA TYR A 195 2.52 -31.67 23.77
C TYR A 195 1.52 -32.68 24.34
N LYS A 196 1.01 -33.59 23.52
CA LYS A 196 0.18 -34.74 23.93
C LYS A 196 1.09 -35.91 24.21
N ASP A 197 1.00 -36.48 25.40
CA ASP A 197 1.62 -37.77 25.67
C ASP A 197 0.88 -38.92 24.94
N LYS A 198 1.34 -40.16 25.12
CA LYS A 198 0.74 -41.36 24.52
C LYS A 198 -0.73 -41.57 24.95
N ASP A 199 -1.15 -41.01 26.05
CA ASP A 199 -2.49 -41.13 26.63
C ASP A 199 -3.32 -39.86 26.35
N SER A 200 -2.81 -38.96 25.49
CA SER A 200 -3.40 -37.66 25.11
C SER A 200 -3.47 -36.62 26.23
N ASN A 201 -2.73 -36.80 27.32
CA ASN A 201 -2.61 -35.80 28.38
C ASN A 201 -1.60 -34.71 28.02
N PRO A 202 -1.76 -33.48 28.55
CA PRO A 202 -0.81 -32.41 28.34
C PRO A 202 0.53 -32.70 29.05
N THR A 203 1.62 -32.52 28.34
CA THR A 203 3.00 -32.66 28.87
C THR A 203 3.89 -31.58 28.27
N GLN A 204 4.93 -31.15 29.01
CA GLN A 204 5.97 -30.27 28.49
C GLN A 204 7.12 -31.05 27.84
N VAL A 205 7.05 -32.37 27.83
CA VAL A 205 8.06 -33.24 27.21
C VAL A 205 7.75 -33.37 25.71
N PRO A 206 8.65 -32.99 24.80
CA PRO A 206 8.51 -33.26 23.37
C PRO A 206 8.30 -34.74 23.10
N GLN A 207 7.64 -35.10 22.01
CA GLN A 207 7.36 -36.50 21.67
C GLN A 207 8.31 -37.02 20.57
N VAL A 208 8.94 -36.10 19.84
CA VAL A 208 9.97 -36.40 18.81
C VAL A 208 11.24 -35.64 19.17
N PHE A 209 12.35 -36.32 19.18
CA PHE A 209 13.67 -35.82 19.55
C PHE A 209 14.63 -35.95 18.36
N ARG A 210 15.79 -35.32 18.46
CA ARG A 210 16.90 -35.47 17.52
C ARG A 210 18.07 -36.18 18.19
N ASP A 211 18.58 -37.27 17.59
CA ASP A 211 19.78 -37.94 18.05
C ASP A 211 21.06 -37.16 17.72
N ALA A 212 22.21 -37.68 18.07
CA ALA A 212 23.50 -37.05 17.81
C ALA A 212 23.83 -36.87 16.32
N ASP A 213 23.23 -37.70 15.46
CA ASP A 213 23.38 -37.63 14.01
C ASP A 213 22.31 -36.72 13.35
N GLY A 214 21.40 -36.14 14.14
CA GLY A 214 20.33 -35.27 13.71
C GLY A 214 19.08 -36.01 13.19
N ASN A 215 18.97 -37.32 13.31
CA ASN A 215 17.81 -38.09 12.92
C ASN A 215 16.71 -37.99 13.97
N THR A 216 15.44 -38.07 13.53
CA THR A 216 14.28 -38.07 14.42
C THR A 216 14.14 -39.40 15.15
N THR A 217 13.82 -39.36 16.45
CA THR A 217 13.58 -40.52 17.31
C THR A 217 12.52 -40.22 18.34
N THR A 218 11.77 -41.22 18.81
CA THR A 218 10.84 -41.13 19.93
C THR A 218 11.48 -41.38 21.29
N THR A 219 12.74 -41.84 21.29
CA THR A 219 13.52 -41.99 22.52
C THR A 219 14.05 -40.64 22.95
N PRO A 220 13.79 -40.20 24.21
CA PRO A 220 14.26 -38.89 24.68
C PRO A 220 15.78 -38.72 24.47
N GLN A 221 16.16 -37.59 23.92
CA GLN A 221 17.55 -37.17 23.71
C GLN A 221 17.76 -35.86 24.47
N TYR A 222 18.88 -35.79 25.16
CA TYR A 222 19.19 -34.69 26.07
C TYR A 222 20.46 -33.96 25.61
N VAL A 223 20.54 -32.69 25.91
CA VAL A 223 21.78 -31.91 25.78
C VAL A 223 22.62 -32.13 27.04
N HIS A 224 23.87 -32.46 26.85
CA HIS A 224 24.86 -32.59 27.92
C HIS A 224 26.08 -31.73 27.64
N THR A 225 26.28 -30.72 28.45
CA THR A 225 27.41 -29.78 28.38
C THR A 225 28.39 -30.11 29.51
N TYR A 226 29.65 -30.39 29.15
CA TYR A 226 30.71 -30.70 30.10
C TYR A 226 32.02 -30.01 29.71
N THR A 227 32.92 -29.89 30.70
CA THR A 227 34.23 -29.29 30.48
C THR A 227 35.30 -30.35 30.55
N GLU A 228 36.16 -30.41 29.54
CA GLU A 228 37.34 -31.25 29.56
C GLU A 228 38.61 -30.43 29.27
N LYS A 229 39.76 -30.93 29.70
CA LYS A 229 41.02 -30.27 29.35
C LYS A 229 41.47 -30.70 27.96
N ASP A 230 41.78 -29.72 27.13
CA ASP A 230 42.40 -29.96 25.83
C ASP A 230 43.73 -30.68 26.03
N PRO A 231 43.96 -31.87 25.43
CA PRO A 231 45.15 -32.65 25.65
C PRO A 231 46.43 -31.97 25.16
N ASP A 232 46.35 -31.05 24.20
CA ASP A 232 47.50 -30.40 23.59
C ASP A 232 47.85 -29.07 24.27
N THR A 233 46.83 -28.34 24.73
CA THR A 233 47.01 -26.98 25.31
C THR A 233 46.87 -26.97 26.83
N GLY A 234 46.18 -27.94 27.43
CA GLY A 234 45.87 -27.99 28.85
C GLY A 234 44.78 -27.03 29.30
N GLU A 235 44.18 -26.26 28.37
CA GLU A 235 43.09 -25.34 28.64
C GLU A 235 41.75 -26.08 28.81
N GLU A 236 40.86 -25.53 29.62
CA GLU A 236 39.51 -26.10 29.78
C GLU A 236 38.64 -25.71 28.59
N VAL A 237 38.13 -26.72 27.86
CA VAL A 237 37.25 -26.57 26.73
C VAL A 237 35.87 -27.11 27.08
N THR A 238 34.83 -26.26 26.89
CA THR A 238 33.44 -26.70 27.06
C THR A 238 32.96 -27.42 25.80
N LYS A 239 32.49 -28.64 25.99
CA LYS A 239 31.90 -29.47 24.91
C LYS A 239 30.42 -29.72 25.18
N THR A 240 29.68 -29.90 24.10
CA THR A 240 28.27 -30.29 24.15
C THR A 240 28.07 -31.56 23.35
N GLU A 241 27.43 -32.56 23.94
CA GLU A 241 27.04 -33.79 23.28
C GLU A 241 25.54 -34.07 23.44
N ILE A 242 25.01 -34.88 22.55
CA ILE A 242 23.61 -35.34 22.64
C ILE A 242 23.64 -36.77 23.17
N THR A 243 22.86 -37.03 24.22
CA THR A 243 22.86 -38.32 24.91
C THR A 243 21.44 -38.79 25.20
N SER A 244 21.20 -40.08 25.23
CA SER A 244 19.98 -40.71 25.73
C SER A 244 20.00 -40.95 27.26
N ASP A 245 21.11 -40.66 27.93
CA ASP A 245 21.23 -40.81 29.37
C ASP A 245 20.73 -39.59 30.12
N ALA A 246 19.54 -39.72 30.70
CA ALA A 246 18.86 -38.61 31.43
C ALA A 246 19.66 -38.12 32.66
N SER A 247 20.58 -38.98 33.21
CA SER A 247 21.39 -38.58 34.38
C SER A 247 22.46 -37.54 34.03
N LYS A 248 22.80 -37.43 32.74
CA LYS A 248 23.77 -36.47 32.20
C LYS A 248 23.12 -35.21 31.65
N ALA A 249 21.79 -35.17 31.55
CA ALA A 249 21.06 -34.03 30.96
C ALA A 249 21.35 -32.71 31.69
N ASP A 250 21.66 -31.67 30.91
CA ASP A 250 21.71 -30.32 31.43
C ASP A 250 20.35 -29.97 32.05
N GLN A 251 20.35 -29.15 33.08
CA GLN A 251 19.13 -28.74 33.79
C GLN A 251 18.88 -27.26 33.55
N LYS A 252 17.65 -26.93 33.19
CA LYS A 252 17.15 -25.55 33.12
C LYS A 252 15.87 -25.47 33.94
N ASP A 253 15.83 -24.57 34.91
CA ASP A 253 14.69 -24.42 35.83
C ASP A 253 14.26 -25.74 36.51
N GLY A 254 15.24 -26.62 36.82
CA GLY A 254 15.00 -27.93 37.44
C GLY A 254 14.42 -28.98 36.49
N LYS A 255 14.43 -28.74 35.18
CA LYS A 255 13.98 -29.69 34.16
C LYS A 255 15.11 -30.04 33.19
N PRO A 256 15.15 -31.30 32.68
CA PRO A 256 16.16 -31.70 31.69
C PRO A 256 16.01 -30.90 30.39
N VAL A 257 17.13 -30.54 29.79
CA VAL A 257 17.19 -29.90 28.47
C VAL A 257 17.14 -30.95 27.39
N TYR A 258 16.07 -31.01 26.62
CA TYR A 258 15.87 -31.95 25.53
C TYR A 258 16.47 -31.44 24.21
N ASN A 259 17.01 -32.34 23.41
CA ASN A 259 17.43 -32.07 22.03
C ASN A 259 16.28 -32.39 21.06
N TYR A 260 15.58 -31.38 20.57
CA TYR A 260 14.42 -31.52 19.66
C TYR A 260 14.24 -30.30 18.77
N GLN A 261 13.45 -30.45 17.71
CA GLN A 261 12.95 -29.33 16.92
C GLN A 261 11.43 -29.24 17.04
N LYS A 262 10.89 -28.03 17.20
CA LYS A 262 9.45 -27.80 17.33
C LYS A 262 8.69 -28.24 16.08
N SER A 263 9.27 -28.05 14.90
CA SER A 263 8.69 -28.48 13.61
C SER A 263 8.43 -29.98 13.54
N ASP A 264 9.25 -30.80 14.21
CA ASP A 264 9.08 -32.25 14.24
C ASP A 264 7.94 -32.68 15.18
N ASN A 265 7.48 -31.78 16.04
CA ASN A 265 6.47 -32.01 17.07
C ASN A 265 5.14 -31.30 16.78
N THR A 266 4.92 -30.73 15.60
CA THR A 266 3.71 -29.97 15.25
C THR A 266 2.45 -30.81 15.43
N ASP A 267 2.46 -32.07 15.00
CA ASP A 267 1.33 -33.00 15.11
C ASP A 267 1.10 -33.50 16.56
N HIS A 268 2.06 -33.30 17.44
CA HIS A 268 2.03 -33.67 18.84
C HIS A 268 1.66 -32.51 19.76
N LEU A 269 1.42 -31.29 19.26
CA LEU A 269 1.03 -30.17 20.08
C LEU A 269 -0.27 -30.49 20.85
N TYR A 270 -0.30 -30.16 22.14
CA TYR A 270 -1.52 -30.25 22.93
C TYR A 270 -2.49 -29.17 22.48
N SER A 271 -3.62 -29.61 21.94
CA SER A 271 -4.66 -28.73 21.45
C SER A 271 -6.04 -29.25 21.80
N VAL A 272 -6.94 -28.33 22.04
CA VAL A 272 -8.35 -28.61 22.30
C VAL A 272 -9.19 -27.75 21.37
N THR A 273 -10.14 -28.37 20.68
CA THR A 273 -11.13 -27.62 19.90
C THR A 273 -12.33 -27.34 20.79
N LEU A 274 -12.56 -26.05 21.05
CA LEU A 274 -13.71 -25.56 21.79
C LEU A 274 -14.65 -24.83 20.85
N TYR A 275 -15.93 -24.82 21.17
CA TYR A 275 -16.93 -24.17 20.34
C TYR A 275 -17.37 -22.85 20.96
N GLN A 276 -17.22 -21.78 20.21
CA GLN A 276 -17.73 -20.46 20.58
C GLN A 276 -19.22 -20.38 20.23
N SER A 277 -20.05 -19.95 21.19
CA SER A 277 -21.50 -19.85 20.97
C SER A 277 -21.85 -18.89 19.83
N ALA A 278 -22.90 -19.24 19.08
CA ALA A 278 -23.42 -18.45 17.96
C ALA A 278 -24.54 -17.48 18.39
N ASP A 279 -24.41 -16.84 19.54
CA ASP A 279 -25.43 -15.97 20.12
C ASP A 279 -25.69 -14.71 19.28
N ASN A 280 -26.94 -14.20 19.36
CA ASN A 280 -27.39 -12.97 18.71
C ASN A 280 -27.18 -12.96 17.19
N SER A 281 -27.21 -14.12 16.55
CA SER A 281 -26.91 -14.26 15.12
C SER A 281 -28.17 -14.37 14.27
N ILE A 282 -28.07 -13.94 13.00
CA ILE A 282 -29.17 -13.97 12.04
C ILE A 282 -28.72 -14.73 10.78
N ALA A 283 -29.48 -15.74 10.41
CA ALA A 283 -29.35 -16.45 9.12
C ALA A 283 -30.68 -16.39 8.37
N ALA A 284 -30.78 -15.61 7.28
CA ALA A 284 -32.03 -15.43 6.54
C ALA A 284 -31.86 -15.69 5.05
N GLY A 285 -32.51 -16.77 4.55
CA GLY A 285 -32.44 -17.14 3.14
C GLY A 285 -32.37 -18.65 2.91
N THR A 286 -31.86 -19.04 1.76
CA THR A 286 -31.69 -20.45 1.40
C THR A 286 -30.24 -20.87 1.53
N GLU A 287 -29.97 -21.96 2.26
CA GLU A 287 -28.63 -22.52 2.50
C GLU A 287 -27.63 -21.48 3.08
N VAL A 288 -28.13 -20.57 3.91
CA VAL A 288 -27.35 -19.49 4.54
C VAL A 288 -26.71 -20.01 5.83
N THR A 289 -25.50 -19.54 6.14
CA THR A 289 -24.81 -19.96 7.35
C THR A 289 -24.25 -18.75 8.11
N ALA A 290 -24.61 -18.64 9.40
CA ALA A 290 -23.99 -17.73 10.34
C ALA A 290 -23.17 -18.55 11.36
N ASN A 291 -21.85 -18.36 11.39
CA ASN A 291 -20.91 -19.09 12.22
C ASN A 291 -20.40 -18.20 13.35
N GLY A 292 -20.79 -18.48 14.58
CA GLY A 292 -20.37 -17.72 15.77
C GLY A 292 -21.30 -16.56 16.13
N SER A 293 -20.94 -15.82 17.16
CA SER A 293 -21.78 -14.77 17.75
C SER A 293 -21.88 -13.52 16.90
N ASN A 294 -23.02 -12.82 17.01
CA ASN A 294 -23.28 -11.54 16.34
C ASN A 294 -23.11 -11.59 14.81
N ALA A 295 -23.18 -12.77 14.22
CA ALA A 295 -23.06 -12.95 12.77
C ALA A 295 -24.38 -12.66 12.06
N VAL A 296 -24.32 -11.95 10.93
CA VAL A 296 -25.49 -11.66 10.10
C VAL A 296 -25.25 -12.19 8.68
N ALA A 297 -25.95 -13.23 8.29
CA ALA A 297 -25.91 -13.81 6.96
C ALA A 297 -27.28 -13.75 6.28
N VAL A 298 -27.41 -13.05 5.15
CA VAL A 298 -28.68 -12.85 4.45
C VAL A 298 -28.52 -13.08 2.95
N GLY A 299 -29.33 -13.96 2.36
CA GLY A 299 -29.34 -14.21 0.92
C GLY A 299 -29.38 -15.70 0.56
N TYR A 300 -28.76 -16.07 -0.55
CA TYR A 300 -28.60 -17.45 -0.98
C TYR A 300 -27.14 -17.87 -0.75
N ARG A 301 -26.90 -18.95 0.00
CA ARG A 301 -25.55 -19.46 0.33
C ARG A 301 -24.57 -18.41 0.89
N SER A 302 -25.08 -17.37 1.53
CA SER A 302 -24.20 -16.43 2.20
C SER A 302 -23.63 -17.02 3.49
N THR A 303 -22.40 -16.62 3.83
CA THR A 303 -21.72 -17.11 5.02
C THR A 303 -21.10 -15.93 5.78
N ALA A 304 -21.44 -15.80 7.07
CA ALA A 304 -20.85 -14.83 7.95
C ALA A 304 -20.18 -15.54 9.12
N ASP A 305 -18.92 -15.26 9.39
CA ASP A 305 -18.20 -15.71 10.57
C ASP A 305 -18.52 -14.80 11.77
N ASN A 306 -17.88 -15.02 12.92
CA ASN A 306 -18.09 -14.28 14.16
C ASN A 306 -18.05 -12.75 13.97
N SER A 307 -19.08 -12.05 14.43
CA SER A 307 -19.24 -10.59 14.33
C SER A 307 -19.19 -10.04 12.88
N ALA A 308 -19.40 -10.91 11.89
CA ALA A 308 -19.36 -10.52 10.47
C ALA A 308 -20.75 -10.29 9.89
N VAL A 309 -20.80 -9.52 8.80
CA VAL A 309 -22.03 -9.24 8.03
C VAL A 309 -21.86 -9.69 6.59
N ALA A 310 -22.62 -10.68 6.15
CA ALA A 310 -22.65 -11.17 4.78
C ALA A 310 -24.06 -11.02 4.19
N VAL A 311 -24.27 -10.08 3.26
CA VAL A 311 -25.56 -9.81 2.64
C VAL A 311 -25.46 -9.91 1.12
N GLY A 312 -26.07 -10.94 0.55
CA GLY A 312 -26.07 -11.17 -0.90
C GLY A 312 -26.06 -12.64 -1.26
N ASP A 313 -26.21 -12.92 -2.54
CA ASP A 313 -26.06 -14.27 -3.11
C ASP A 313 -24.57 -14.66 -3.04
N THR A 314 -24.25 -15.73 -2.34
CA THR A 314 -22.88 -16.25 -2.12
C THR A 314 -21.90 -15.23 -1.52
N ALA A 315 -22.39 -14.28 -0.74
CA ALA A 315 -21.55 -13.36 0.03
C ALA A 315 -20.83 -14.09 1.17
N VAL A 316 -19.54 -13.82 1.35
CA VAL A 316 -18.72 -14.43 2.41
C VAL A 316 -18.01 -13.34 3.19
N ALA A 317 -18.20 -13.31 4.51
CA ALA A 317 -17.52 -12.38 5.40
C ALA A 317 -16.80 -13.16 6.51
N LYS A 318 -15.48 -12.98 6.61
CA LYS A 318 -14.66 -13.49 7.69
C LYS A 318 -14.84 -12.65 8.96
N GLU A 319 -14.28 -13.11 10.06
CA GLU A 319 -14.39 -12.49 11.39
C GLU A 319 -14.29 -10.96 11.34
N ASN A 320 -15.25 -10.26 11.98
CA ASN A 320 -15.38 -8.81 11.99
C ASN A 320 -15.52 -8.16 10.59
N GLY A 321 -15.65 -8.96 9.53
CA GLY A 321 -15.71 -8.48 8.15
C GLY A 321 -17.12 -8.12 7.69
N VAL A 322 -17.20 -7.31 6.62
CA VAL A 322 -18.47 -6.90 5.99
C VAL A 322 -18.43 -7.21 4.50
N ALA A 323 -19.31 -8.08 4.02
CA ALA A 323 -19.47 -8.44 2.60
C ALA A 323 -20.91 -8.14 2.14
N ILE A 324 -21.11 -7.09 1.33
CA ILE A 324 -22.43 -6.68 0.85
C ILE A 324 -22.47 -6.66 -0.67
N GLY A 325 -23.27 -7.57 -1.24
CA GLY A 325 -23.47 -7.76 -2.67
C GLY A 325 -23.33 -9.22 -3.09
N LYS A 326 -23.75 -9.52 -4.30
CA LYS A 326 -23.61 -10.86 -4.87
C LYS A 326 -22.14 -11.22 -5.06
N GLU A 327 -21.72 -12.43 -4.65
CA GLU A 327 -20.36 -12.95 -4.83
C GLU A 327 -19.28 -12.08 -4.18
N THR A 328 -19.63 -11.33 -3.12
CA THR A 328 -18.65 -10.51 -2.36
C THR A 328 -17.86 -11.35 -1.38
N LYS A 329 -16.59 -10.99 -1.17
CA LYS A 329 -15.73 -11.68 -0.22
C LYS A 329 -14.95 -10.68 0.63
N ALA A 330 -15.24 -10.63 1.91
CA ALA A 330 -14.37 -10.05 2.92
C ALA A 330 -13.49 -11.18 3.48
N SER A 331 -12.32 -11.39 2.87
CA SER A 331 -11.53 -12.62 3.00
C SER A 331 -10.57 -12.61 4.20
N VAL A 332 -10.36 -11.45 4.80
CA VAL A 332 -9.51 -11.26 5.98
C VAL A 332 -10.30 -10.57 7.09
N GLU A 333 -9.86 -10.75 8.32
CA GLU A 333 -10.46 -10.14 9.50
C GLU A 333 -10.59 -8.61 9.35
N GLY A 334 -11.74 -8.07 9.77
CA GLY A 334 -12.02 -6.63 9.74
C GLY A 334 -12.11 -6.00 8.36
N SER A 335 -12.05 -6.79 7.28
CA SER A 335 -12.12 -6.25 5.93
C SER A 335 -13.55 -5.97 5.46
N ILE A 336 -13.70 -5.05 4.51
CA ILE A 336 -14.99 -4.63 3.98
C ILE A 336 -15.02 -4.80 2.45
N ALA A 337 -15.96 -5.61 1.93
CA ALA A 337 -16.18 -5.78 0.50
C ALA A 337 -17.57 -5.28 0.10
N LEU A 338 -17.65 -4.27 -0.76
CA LEU A 338 -18.92 -3.66 -1.18
C LEU A 338 -19.17 -3.77 -2.68
N GLY A 339 -20.33 -4.30 -3.05
CA GLY A 339 -20.79 -4.44 -4.43
C GLY A 339 -20.45 -5.80 -5.04
N LYS A 340 -21.22 -6.21 -6.06
CA LYS A 340 -21.09 -7.50 -6.71
C LYS A 340 -19.63 -7.84 -7.05
N GLY A 341 -19.17 -9.01 -6.63
CA GLY A 341 -17.85 -9.55 -6.95
C GLY A 341 -16.67 -8.81 -6.33
N SER A 342 -16.91 -7.89 -5.38
CA SER A 342 -15.81 -7.23 -4.67
C SER A 342 -15.11 -8.21 -3.74
N GLU A 343 -13.78 -8.10 -3.66
CA GLU A 343 -12.94 -8.95 -2.83
C GLU A 343 -11.98 -8.10 -2.01
N ALA A 344 -12.06 -8.20 -0.68
CA ALA A 344 -11.19 -7.53 0.27
C ALA A 344 -10.28 -8.59 0.91
N ASP A 345 -9.05 -8.68 0.43
CA ASP A 345 -8.07 -9.73 0.74
C ASP A 345 -6.78 -9.21 1.40
N ARG A 346 -6.69 -7.88 1.62
CA ARG A 346 -5.55 -7.27 2.31
C ARG A 346 -5.85 -7.04 3.77
N SER A 347 -5.00 -7.60 4.63
CA SER A 347 -5.06 -7.40 6.09
C SER A 347 -4.59 -5.99 6.49
N GLY A 348 -4.85 -5.61 7.74
CA GLY A 348 -4.23 -4.45 8.35
C GLY A 348 -2.70 -4.56 8.42
N GLY A 349 -2.03 -3.47 8.74
CA GLY A 349 -0.58 -3.40 8.84
C GLY A 349 0.15 -3.13 7.51
N VAL A 350 -0.56 -3.04 6.38
CA VAL A 350 0.05 -2.79 5.08
C VAL A 350 0.48 -1.33 4.96
N THR A 351 1.77 -1.12 4.70
CA THR A 351 2.34 0.21 4.49
C THR A 351 2.10 0.68 3.05
N GLY A 352 1.72 1.95 2.90
CA GLY A 352 1.45 2.58 1.62
C GLY A 352 2.70 2.85 0.78
N TRP A 353 2.49 3.19 -0.48
CA TRP A 353 3.55 3.61 -1.41
C TRP A 353 3.93 5.08 -1.14
N ASP A 354 5.23 5.39 -1.11
CA ASP A 354 5.74 6.75 -0.96
C ASP A 354 6.11 7.33 -2.35
N PRO A 355 5.39 8.35 -2.83
CA PRO A 355 5.66 8.96 -4.14
C PRO A 355 7.02 9.65 -4.21
N LYS A 356 7.63 10.02 -3.08
CA LYS A 356 8.96 10.66 -3.05
C LYS A 356 10.08 9.67 -3.35
N THR A 357 9.96 8.45 -2.87
CA THR A 357 10.99 7.40 -3.04
C THR A 357 10.66 6.43 -4.17
N GLY A 358 9.39 6.40 -4.63
CA GLY A 358 8.90 5.42 -5.61
C GLY A 358 8.83 3.99 -5.06
N THR A 359 8.88 3.80 -3.75
CA THR A 359 8.90 2.51 -3.07
C THR A 359 7.88 2.47 -1.92
N THR A 360 7.79 1.34 -1.22
CA THR A 360 7.01 1.26 0.03
C THR A 360 7.54 2.26 1.05
N SER A 361 6.64 3.00 1.69
CA SER A 361 6.97 4.03 2.66
C SER A 361 7.63 3.43 3.91
N VAL A 362 8.61 4.14 4.45
CA VAL A 362 9.17 3.88 5.78
C VAL A 362 8.49 4.71 6.87
N LYS A 363 7.54 5.56 6.48
CA LYS A 363 6.80 6.42 7.40
C LYS A 363 5.78 5.60 8.17
N THR A 364 5.56 5.95 9.42
CA THR A 364 4.61 5.34 10.34
C THR A 364 3.40 6.26 10.57
N GLY A 365 2.33 5.69 11.11
CA GLY A 365 1.08 6.42 11.38
C GLY A 365 -0.03 6.08 10.40
N THR A 366 -1.26 6.43 10.75
CA THR A 366 -2.50 6.02 10.06
C THR A 366 -2.62 6.53 8.63
N ALA A 367 -1.97 7.63 8.28
CA ALA A 367 -1.92 8.14 6.91
C ALA A 367 -1.02 7.29 5.98
N TRP A 368 -0.12 6.47 6.53
CA TRP A 368 0.87 5.70 5.77
C TRP A 368 0.75 4.19 5.94
N GLN A 369 0.10 3.74 7.00
CA GLN A 369 -0.07 2.33 7.30
C GLN A 369 -1.50 2.07 7.77
N SER A 370 -2.19 1.11 7.12
CA SER A 370 -3.55 0.74 7.54
C SER A 370 -3.53 0.02 8.88
N GLY A 371 -4.48 0.34 9.77
CA GLY A 371 -4.67 -0.40 11.04
C GLY A 371 -5.54 -1.64 10.86
N GLU A 372 -6.53 -1.57 9.97
CA GLU A 372 -7.58 -2.57 9.77
C GLU A 372 -7.51 -3.19 8.37
N GLY A 373 -8.28 -4.26 8.16
CA GLY A 373 -8.44 -4.88 6.86
C GLY A 373 -8.99 -3.92 5.79
N ALA A 374 -8.64 -4.14 4.55
CA ALA A 374 -8.95 -3.21 3.46
C ALA A 374 -10.46 -3.06 3.20
N LEU A 375 -10.89 -1.86 2.82
CA LEU A 375 -12.15 -1.63 2.12
C LEU A 375 -11.94 -1.87 0.62
N SER A 376 -12.66 -2.83 0.04
CA SER A 376 -12.65 -3.10 -1.40
C SER A 376 -14.01 -2.85 -2.04
N ILE A 377 -14.00 -2.15 -3.17
CA ILE A 377 -15.17 -1.93 -4.03
C ILE A 377 -15.04 -2.64 -5.38
N GLY A 378 -14.09 -3.56 -5.51
CA GLY A 378 -13.79 -4.30 -6.74
C GLY A 378 -13.00 -5.56 -6.46
N ASN A 379 -12.36 -6.09 -7.50
CA ASN A 379 -11.42 -7.20 -7.46
C ASN A 379 -10.32 -7.00 -8.52
N GLY A 380 -9.40 -7.96 -8.67
CA GLY A 380 -8.31 -7.88 -9.64
C GLY A 380 -8.73 -7.72 -11.12
N GLY A 381 -9.99 -7.98 -11.47
CA GLY A 381 -10.51 -7.87 -12.84
C GLY A 381 -11.60 -6.80 -13.03
N ALA A 382 -12.11 -6.20 -11.95
CA ALA A 382 -13.19 -5.22 -12.02
C ALA A 382 -13.05 -4.16 -10.93
N SER A 383 -13.01 -2.90 -11.34
CA SER A 383 -12.93 -1.73 -10.46
C SER A 383 -14.20 -0.88 -10.54
N ARG A 384 -14.38 0.03 -9.59
CA ARG A 384 -15.47 1.03 -9.55
C ARG A 384 -14.93 2.41 -9.29
N GLN A 385 -15.62 3.42 -9.81
CA GLN A 385 -15.37 4.80 -9.40
C GLN A 385 -16.06 5.07 -8.06
N ILE A 386 -15.40 5.86 -7.21
CA ILE A 386 -16.02 6.45 -6.04
C ILE A 386 -16.44 7.87 -6.46
N THR A 387 -17.74 8.11 -6.54
CA THR A 387 -18.30 9.43 -6.95
C THR A 387 -18.79 10.20 -5.74
N ASN A 388 -18.92 11.53 -5.90
CA ASN A 388 -19.40 12.45 -4.85
C ASN A 388 -18.52 12.47 -3.59
N VAL A 389 -17.21 12.27 -3.79
CA VAL A 389 -16.22 12.41 -2.73
C VAL A 389 -15.96 13.90 -2.49
N ALA A 390 -16.21 14.37 -1.27
CA ALA A 390 -15.84 15.73 -0.87
C ALA A 390 -14.31 15.89 -0.84
N ALA A 391 -13.83 17.12 -0.82
CA ALA A 391 -12.40 17.39 -0.62
C ALA A 391 -11.98 16.90 0.76
N GLY A 392 -10.87 16.17 0.81
CA GLY A 392 -10.25 15.74 2.05
C GLY A 392 -9.75 16.93 2.88
N SER A 393 -9.86 16.85 4.18
CA SER A 393 -9.40 17.86 5.15
C SER A 393 -8.23 17.38 6.00
N GLU A 394 -8.06 16.06 6.12
CA GLU A 394 -7.02 15.43 6.91
C GLU A 394 -6.11 14.56 6.02
N ASP A 395 -4.90 14.29 6.47
CA ASP A 395 -3.89 13.52 5.71
C ASP A 395 -4.34 12.09 5.34
N SER A 396 -5.32 11.54 6.06
CA SER A 396 -5.87 10.22 5.81
C SER A 396 -7.11 10.20 4.92
N ASP A 397 -7.63 11.35 4.52
CA ASP A 397 -8.83 11.46 3.69
C ASP A 397 -8.57 11.10 2.23
N ALA A 398 -9.62 10.68 1.53
CA ALA A 398 -9.56 10.47 0.10
C ALA A 398 -9.46 11.81 -0.65
N VAL A 399 -8.51 11.90 -1.58
CA VAL A 399 -8.35 13.05 -2.47
C VAL A 399 -9.32 12.94 -3.64
N ASN A 400 -10.09 13.99 -3.94
CA ASN A 400 -10.92 14.05 -5.12
C ASN A 400 -10.20 14.68 -6.32
N LEU A 401 -10.81 14.54 -7.52
CA LEU A 401 -10.22 15.03 -8.76
C LEU A 401 -10.05 16.57 -8.79
N ALA A 402 -10.88 17.31 -8.05
CA ALA A 402 -10.75 18.77 -7.98
C ALA A 402 -9.47 19.16 -7.25
N GLN A 403 -9.21 18.58 -6.09
CA GLN A 403 -7.96 18.78 -5.34
C GLN A 403 -6.73 18.38 -6.17
N LEU A 404 -6.80 17.27 -6.90
CA LEU A 404 -5.70 16.85 -7.78
C LEU A 404 -5.46 17.86 -8.92
N LYS A 405 -6.52 18.43 -9.51
CA LYS A 405 -6.39 19.47 -10.55
C LYS A 405 -5.78 20.77 -10.01
N GLU A 406 -6.15 21.19 -8.80
CA GLU A 406 -5.56 22.35 -8.14
C GLU A 406 -4.09 22.14 -7.74
N ALA A 407 -3.71 20.90 -7.43
CA ALA A 407 -2.33 20.54 -7.11
C ALA A 407 -1.43 20.41 -8.36
N MET A 408 -1.99 20.46 -9.57
CA MET A 408 -1.20 20.43 -10.80
C MET A 408 -0.38 21.71 -10.95
N THR A 409 0.85 21.58 -11.38
CA THR A 409 1.72 22.74 -11.68
C THR A 409 1.13 23.56 -12.82
N HIS A 410 0.87 24.85 -12.55
CA HIS A 410 0.45 25.81 -13.59
C HIS A 410 1.69 26.43 -14.25
N TYR A 411 1.60 26.75 -15.55
CA TYR A 411 2.67 27.38 -16.35
C TYR A 411 3.98 26.61 -16.45
N TYR A 412 4.02 25.35 -16.00
CA TYR A 412 5.14 24.45 -16.18
C TYR A 412 4.68 23.18 -16.90
N SER A 413 5.06 23.05 -18.15
CA SER A 413 4.69 21.88 -18.96
C SER A 413 5.82 21.45 -19.88
N VAL A 414 5.95 20.15 -20.12
CA VAL A 414 6.85 19.55 -21.08
C VAL A 414 6.03 18.68 -22.03
N LYS A 415 6.07 18.99 -23.33
CA LYS A 415 5.49 18.14 -24.36
C LYS A 415 6.58 17.31 -25.00
N THR A 416 6.49 16.01 -24.95
CA THR A 416 7.40 15.09 -25.63
C THR A 416 6.63 14.10 -26.50
N THR A 417 7.22 13.68 -27.61
CA THR A 417 6.80 12.51 -28.38
C THR A 417 7.62 11.28 -28.03
N GLU A 418 8.60 11.42 -27.16
CA GLU A 418 9.44 10.33 -26.69
C GLU A 418 8.59 9.39 -25.83
N ALA A 419 8.78 8.11 -26.02
CA ALA A 419 8.11 7.12 -25.18
C ALA A 419 8.55 7.31 -23.73
N THR A 420 7.58 7.25 -22.83
CA THR A 420 7.83 7.17 -21.40
C THR A 420 8.51 5.83 -21.15
N ASP A 421 9.83 5.81 -21.11
CA ASP A 421 10.49 4.54 -21.02
C ASP A 421 10.92 4.19 -19.60
N ALA A 422 10.84 2.90 -19.38
CA ALA A 422 11.41 2.25 -18.22
C ALA A 422 12.95 2.20 -18.25
N ALA A 423 13.60 2.77 -19.29
CA ALA A 423 15.05 2.68 -19.49
C ALA A 423 15.83 3.90 -18.95
N GLY A 424 15.17 4.83 -18.29
CA GLY A 424 15.78 5.65 -17.25
C GLY A 424 16.86 6.65 -17.69
N ASN A 425 16.64 7.50 -18.71
CA ASN A 425 17.55 8.65 -18.94
C ASN A 425 16.86 9.90 -19.53
N ASN A 426 15.54 9.94 -19.54
CA ASN A 426 14.80 11.04 -20.17
C ASN A 426 14.23 12.07 -19.18
N ASN A 427 14.57 11.97 -17.90
CA ASN A 427 14.03 12.82 -16.82
C ASN A 427 12.50 12.72 -16.67
N TYR A 428 11.87 11.67 -17.21
CA TYR A 428 10.42 11.47 -17.07
C TYR A 428 10.01 11.21 -15.62
N LEU A 429 10.84 10.49 -14.90
CA LEU A 429 10.63 10.16 -13.48
C LEU A 429 11.21 11.24 -12.53
N ASN A 430 11.58 12.41 -13.05
CA ASN A 430 12.27 13.49 -12.32
C ASN A 430 13.62 13.03 -11.71
N ASP A 431 14.33 12.16 -12.41
CA ASP A 431 15.61 11.54 -12.01
C ASP A 431 16.84 12.19 -12.62
N GLY A 432 16.65 13.21 -13.46
CA GLY A 432 17.74 13.93 -14.13
C GLY A 432 18.59 14.81 -13.20
N ALA A 433 18.08 15.16 -12.02
CA ALA A 433 18.83 15.91 -11.01
C ALA A 433 19.50 14.93 -10.03
N THR A 434 20.81 14.65 -10.24
CA THR A 434 21.56 13.71 -9.41
C THR A 434 22.57 14.38 -8.45
N GLY A 435 22.87 15.66 -8.66
CA GLY A 435 23.65 16.46 -7.73
C GLY A 435 22.84 16.95 -6.53
N ASN A 436 23.48 17.20 -5.39
CA ASN A 436 22.80 17.82 -4.24
C ASN A 436 22.31 19.23 -4.63
N ASN A 437 21.04 19.56 -4.26
CA ASN A 437 20.39 20.83 -4.57
C ASN A 437 20.32 21.15 -6.08
N ALA A 438 20.41 20.15 -6.97
CA ALA A 438 20.38 20.36 -8.41
C ALA A 438 18.94 20.45 -8.94
N LEU A 439 18.79 21.14 -10.08
CA LEU A 439 17.53 21.26 -10.82
C LEU A 439 17.72 20.75 -12.26
N ALA A 440 16.92 19.77 -12.66
CA ALA A 440 16.80 19.32 -14.06
C ALA A 440 15.38 19.50 -14.56
N ALA A 441 15.15 20.30 -15.59
CA ALA A 441 13.84 20.56 -16.17
C ALA A 441 13.86 20.42 -17.68
N GLY A 442 13.14 19.44 -18.22
CA GLY A 442 13.07 19.14 -19.65
C GLY A 442 13.39 17.68 -19.97
N VAL A 443 13.02 17.27 -21.20
CA VAL A 443 13.27 15.90 -21.67
C VAL A 443 14.77 15.66 -21.77
N SER A 444 15.26 14.60 -21.14
CA SER A 444 16.68 14.25 -21.03
C SER A 444 17.57 15.37 -20.47
N ALA A 445 17.02 16.27 -19.65
CA ALA A 445 17.81 17.24 -18.89
C ALA A 445 18.54 16.52 -17.75
N VAL A 446 19.83 16.82 -17.58
CA VAL A 446 20.69 16.18 -16.58
C VAL A 446 21.49 17.22 -15.80
N ALA A 447 21.30 17.26 -14.48
CA ALA A 447 22.05 18.10 -13.56
C ALA A 447 22.82 17.22 -12.56
N LYS A 448 24.12 16.96 -12.85
CA LYS A 448 24.98 16.07 -12.05
C LYS A 448 25.79 16.80 -10.98
N GLY A 449 26.16 18.04 -11.24
CA GLY A 449 26.93 18.83 -10.28
C GLY A 449 26.10 19.21 -9.05
N ASN A 450 26.72 19.36 -7.91
CA ASN A 450 26.06 19.98 -6.75
C ASN A 450 25.65 21.41 -7.10
N ASN A 451 24.45 21.82 -6.67
CA ASN A 451 23.84 23.12 -6.99
C ASN A 451 23.73 23.42 -8.50
N ALA A 452 23.79 22.37 -9.35
CA ALA A 452 23.73 22.56 -10.81
C ALA A 452 22.28 22.76 -11.30
N THR A 453 22.13 23.53 -12.38
CA THR A 453 20.84 23.79 -13.03
C THR A 453 20.91 23.41 -14.49
N ALA A 454 20.03 22.51 -14.96
CA ALA A 454 19.87 22.12 -16.35
C ALA A 454 18.42 22.33 -16.80
N VAL A 455 18.17 23.28 -17.72
CA VAL A 455 16.83 23.62 -18.19
C VAL A 455 16.76 23.59 -19.73
N GLY A 456 15.99 22.68 -20.27
CA GLY A 456 15.85 22.46 -21.72
C GLY A 456 16.02 20.99 -22.11
N THR A 457 15.64 20.66 -23.36
CA THR A 457 15.77 19.29 -23.85
C THR A 457 17.24 18.92 -24.07
N GLN A 458 17.68 17.78 -23.54
CA GLN A 458 19.05 17.27 -23.67
C GLN A 458 20.12 18.22 -23.09
N THR A 459 19.76 19.07 -22.13
CA THR A 459 20.73 19.93 -21.41
C THR A 459 21.55 19.09 -20.42
N TYR A 460 22.80 19.52 -20.21
CA TYR A 460 23.72 18.82 -19.35
C TYR A 460 24.55 19.79 -18.50
N ALA A 461 24.36 19.76 -17.18
CA ALA A 461 25.11 20.54 -16.21
C ALA A 461 25.85 19.60 -15.27
N SER A 462 27.16 19.41 -15.47
CA SER A 462 27.96 18.46 -14.67
C SER A 462 28.94 19.12 -13.71
N GLY A 463 29.27 20.38 -13.90
CA GLY A 463 30.12 21.12 -12.98
C GLY A 463 29.39 21.48 -11.69
N GLU A 464 30.11 21.60 -10.58
CA GLU A 464 29.56 22.16 -9.36
C GLU A 464 29.15 23.64 -9.59
N ASN A 465 27.96 24.03 -9.14
CA ASN A 465 27.33 25.34 -9.38
C ASN A 465 27.17 25.68 -10.89
N ALA A 466 27.20 24.69 -11.77
CA ALA A 466 27.06 24.91 -13.20
C ALA A 466 25.61 25.16 -13.61
N SER A 467 25.41 26.04 -14.62
CA SER A 467 24.07 26.33 -15.13
C SER A 467 24.02 26.19 -16.66
N ALA A 468 23.12 25.33 -17.16
CA ALA A 468 22.91 25.11 -18.58
C ALA A 468 21.45 25.39 -18.95
N TYR A 469 21.23 26.27 -19.94
CA TYR A 469 19.92 26.67 -20.46
C TYR A 469 19.84 26.53 -21.99
N GLY A 470 18.88 25.75 -22.50
CA GLY A 470 18.62 25.61 -23.94
C GLY A 470 18.80 24.17 -24.44
N TYR A 471 18.41 23.95 -25.72
CA TYR A 471 18.52 22.64 -26.34
C TYR A 471 20.00 22.22 -26.50
N ARG A 472 20.36 21.07 -25.95
CA ARG A 472 21.74 20.52 -25.97
C ARG A 472 22.82 21.47 -25.43
N SER A 473 22.47 22.36 -24.52
CA SER A 473 23.49 23.17 -23.85
C SER A 473 24.27 22.35 -22.82
N VAL A 474 25.57 22.62 -22.68
CA VAL A 474 26.47 21.86 -21.82
C VAL A 474 27.28 22.82 -20.95
N ALA A 475 27.15 22.69 -19.63
CA ALA A 475 27.95 23.39 -18.64
C ALA A 475 28.74 22.36 -17.80
N SER A 476 30.01 22.12 -18.16
CA SER A 476 30.82 21.07 -17.53
C SER A 476 31.80 21.62 -16.48
N GLY A 477 32.21 22.87 -16.61
CA GLY A 477 33.13 23.50 -15.65
C GLY A 477 32.45 23.85 -14.33
N THR A 478 33.18 23.85 -13.26
CA THR A 478 32.75 24.41 -11.97
C THR A 478 32.41 25.89 -12.14
N ASN A 479 31.29 26.38 -11.56
CA ASN A 479 30.83 27.76 -11.70
C ASN A 479 30.59 28.19 -13.18
N SER A 480 30.37 27.25 -14.10
CA SER A 480 30.19 27.57 -15.53
C SER A 480 28.74 27.90 -15.89
N LEU A 481 28.55 28.71 -16.94
CA LEU A 481 27.25 29.10 -17.46
C LEU A 481 27.17 28.89 -18.96
N ALA A 482 26.22 28.08 -19.44
CA ALA A 482 25.95 27.86 -20.87
C ALA A 482 24.50 28.24 -21.21
N ILE A 483 24.30 29.25 -22.08
CA ILE A 483 22.96 29.71 -22.49
C ILE A 483 22.82 29.68 -24.01
N GLY A 484 21.83 28.94 -24.49
CA GLY A 484 21.53 28.85 -25.95
C GLY A 484 21.55 27.42 -26.46
N SER A 485 21.09 27.25 -27.68
CA SER A 485 21.09 25.94 -28.34
C SER A 485 22.50 25.50 -28.72
N GLY A 486 22.93 24.32 -28.32
CA GLY A 486 24.24 23.75 -28.59
C GLY A 486 25.42 24.48 -27.98
N THR A 487 25.19 25.34 -26.98
CA THR A 487 26.28 26.08 -26.30
C THR A 487 27.08 25.18 -25.38
N SER A 488 28.35 25.52 -25.17
CA SER A 488 29.21 24.73 -24.29
C SER A 488 30.15 25.63 -23.48
N ALA A 489 30.06 25.49 -22.14
CA ALA A 489 30.96 26.12 -21.16
C ALA A 489 31.74 24.99 -20.45
N GLN A 490 33.06 24.83 -20.80
CA GLN A 490 33.76 23.59 -20.50
C GLN A 490 34.64 23.65 -19.26
N GLN A 491 35.23 24.78 -18.96
CA GLN A 491 36.18 24.94 -17.88
C GLN A 491 35.61 25.78 -16.71
N GLU A 492 36.33 25.77 -15.60
CA GLU A 492 35.93 26.54 -14.43
C GLU A 492 35.72 28.03 -14.75
N GLY A 493 34.62 28.59 -14.23
CA GLY A 493 34.24 29.98 -14.40
C GLY A 493 33.90 30.40 -15.81
N SER A 494 33.82 29.47 -16.77
CA SER A 494 33.55 29.82 -18.16
C SER A 494 32.08 30.21 -18.37
N VAL A 495 31.84 31.20 -19.22
CA VAL A 495 30.52 31.70 -19.62
C VAL A 495 30.36 31.60 -21.13
N ALA A 496 29.39 30.86 -21.61
CA ALA A 496 29.04 30.70 -23.03
C ALA A 496 27.59 31.13 -23.27
N VAL A 497 27.40 32.10 -24.16
CA VAL A 497 26.09 32.56 -24.62
C VAL A 497 26.02 32.45 -26.12
N GLY A 498 25.44 31.39 -26.65
CA GLY A 498 25.27 31.14 -28.08
C GLY A 498 26.45 30.47 -28.81
N GLY A 499 27.58 30.20 -28.14
CA GLY A 499 28.76 29.58 -28.72
C GLY A 499 29.54 28.71 -27.73
N HIS A 500 30.89 28.71 -27.82
CA HIS A 500 31.72 27.83 -26.99
C HIS A 500 32.77 28.58 -26.18
N ALA A 501 32.73 28.47 -24.86
CA ALA A 501 33.76 28.94 -23.94
C ALA A 501 34.58 27.74 -23.45
N GLN A 502 35.81 27.60 -23.91
CA GLN A 502 36.66 26.43 -23.72
C GLN A 502 37.78 26.64 -22.69
N GLY A 503 38.18 27.90 -22.45
CA GLY A 503 39.22 28.23 -21.51
C GLY A 503 38.68 28.46 -20.06
N TYR A 504 39.58 28.44 -19.09
CA TYR A 504 39.28 28.84 -17.70
C TYR A 504 38.88 30.33 -17.66
N TYR A 505 37.79 30.65 -17.00
CA TYR A 505 37.25 32.02 -16.86
C TYR A 505 37.02 32.70 -18.22
N ALA A 506 36.88 31.91 -19.29
CA ALA A 506 36.64 32.43 -20.63
C ALA A 506 35.18 32.90 -20.77
N VAL A 507 34.95 34.01 -21.45
CA VAL A 507 33.63 34.56 -21.72
C VAL A 507 33.39 34.59 -23.22
N GLN A 508 32.29 33.94 -23.66
CA GLN A 508 31.91 33.89 -25.07
C GLN A 508 30.47 34.40 -25.19
N VAL A 509 30.23 35.30 -26.14
CA VAL A 509 28.91 35.82 -26.46
C VAL A 509 28.76 35.87 -28.00
N GLY A 510 27.68 35.25 -28.50
CA GLY A 510 27.36 35.27 -29.92
C GLY A 510 27.42 33.89 -30.60
N THR A 511 26.52 33.68 -31.56
CA THR A 511 26.42 32.41 -32.28
C THR A 511 27.69 32.16 -33.13
N GLY A 512 28.24 30.95 -33.03
CA GLY A 512 29.43 30.55 -33.80
C GLY A 512 30.75 31.15 -33.32
N SER A 513 30.77 31.95 -32.25
CA SER A 513 31.99 32.47 -31.65
C SER A 513 32.62 31.48 -30.67
N THR A 514 33.93 31.67 -30.41
CA THR A 514 34.66 30.76 -29.49
C THR A 514 35.68 31.55 -28.65
N ALA A 515 35.64 31.34 -27.34
CA ALA A 515 36.69 31.77 -26.43
C ALA A 515 37.50 30.54 -25.99
N GLN A 516 38.69 30.33 -26.57
CA GLN A 516 39.43 29.07 -26.46
C GLN A 516 40.37 29.01 -25.26
N SER A 517 41.07 30.08 -24.99
CA SER A 517 42.11 30.12 -23.96
C SER A 517 41.62 30.73 -22.66
N SER A 518 42.40 30.56 -21.61
CA SER A 518 42.08 31.10 -20.26
C SER A 518 41.93 32.62 -20.29
N TYR A 519 40.97 33.12 -19.52
CA TYR A 519 40.66 34.53 -19.41
C TYR A 519 40.36 35.26 -20.72
N SER A 520 40.07 34.50 -21.79
CA SER A 520 39.76 35.10 -23.10
C SER A 520 38.29 35.57 -23.14
N VAL A 521 38.04 36.65 -23.88
CA VAL A 521 36.71 37.21 -24.11
C VAL A 521 36.45 37.23 -25.62
N ALA A 522 35.39 36.54 -26.09
CA ALA A 522 34.98 36.53 -27.46
C ALA A 522 33.53 37.01 -27.60
N VAL A 523 33.30 38.10 -28.32
CA VAL A 523 31.98 38.63 -28.63
C VAL A 523 31.78 38.66 -30.16
N GLY A 524 31.23 37.60 -30.72
CA GLY A 524 30.92 37.49 -32.13
C GLY A 524 32.02 36.87 -33.02
N GLY A 525 33.26 36.70 -32.55
CA GLY A 525 34.40 36.13 -33.29
C GLY A 525 35.16 35.09 -32.45
N HIS A 526 36.50 35.01 -32.64
CA HIS A 526 37.32 33.97 -32.03
C HIS A 526 38.45 34.54 -31.18
N ALA A 527 38.40 34.40 -29.85
CA ALA A 527 39.49 34.72 -28.94
C ALA A 527 40.29 33.44 -28.65
N LYS A 528 41.50 33.35 -29.23
CA LYS A 528 42.33 32.14 -29.16
C LYS A 528 43.53 32.27 -28.25
N GLY A 529 44.02 33.50 -28.02
CA GLY A 529 45.13 33.77 -27.15
C GLY A 529 44.70 33.81 -25.67
N ASP A 530 45.65 33.53 -24.80
CA ASP A 530 45.44 33.67 -23.36
C ASP A 530 45.27 35.17 -22.97
N HIS A 531 44.29 35.50 -22.14
CA HIS A 531 43.92 36.88 -21.82
C HIS A 531 43.54 37.74 -23.03
N SER A 532 43.14 37.14 -24.15
CA SER A 532 42.78 37.89 -25.35
C SER A 532 41.35 38.40 -25.32
N VAL A 533 41.11 39.55 -25.95
CA VAL A 533 39.78 40.15 -26.11
C VAL A 533 39.46 40.29 -27.58
N GLU A 534 38.32 39.72 -28.00
CA GLU A 534 37.81 39.78 -29.33
C GLU A 534 36.38 40.35 -29.32
N VAL A 535 36.11 41.32 -30.20
CA VAL A 535 34.79 41.90 -30.39
C VAL A 535 34.53 42.09 -31.89
N GLY A 536 33.54 41.40 -32.44
CA GLY A 536 33.11 41.59 -33.81
C GLY A 536 32.98 40.28 -34.59
N TYR A 537 32.01 40.24 -35.51
CA TYR A 537 31.78 39.08 -36.35
C TYR A 537 32.96 38.80 -37.28
N GLY A 538 33.49 37.60 -37.26
CA GLY A 538 34.60 37.18 -38.13
C GLY A 538 35.97 37.68 -37.71
N SER A 539 36.09 38.43 -36.63
CA SER A 539 37.38 38.88 -36.10
C SER A 539 38.09 37.82 -35.27
N THR A 540 39.38 37.97 -35.05
CA THR A 540 40.17 37.01 -34.26
C THR A 540 41.22 37.70 -33.40
N ALA A 541 41.25 37.36 -32.13
CA ALA A 541 42.35 37.70 -31.21
C ALA A 541 43.16 36.43 -30.93
N GLN A 542 44.29 36.24 -31.61
CA GLN A 542 45.07 34.99 -31.61
C GLN A 542 46.23 35.01 -30.64
N GLY A 543 46.90 36.15 -30.51
CA GLY A 543 48.03 36.32 -29.62
C GLY A 543 47.60 36.41 -28.16
N SER A 544 48.46 36.01 -27.23
CA SER A 544 48.21 36.21 -25.80
C SER A 544 48.19 37.71 -25.47
N TYR A 545 47.27 38.14 -24.59
CA TYR A 545 47.05 39.55 -24.24
C TYR A 545 46.70 40.43 -25.43
N SER A 546 46.22 39.85 -26.56
CA SER A 546 45.83 40.60 -27.73
C SER A 546 44.41 41.13 -27.66
N THR A 547 44.15 42.26 -28.31
CA THR A 547 42.79 42.84 -28.45
C THR A 547 42.42 43.03 -29.89
N SER A 548 41.29 42.46 -30.31
CA SER A 548 40.74 42.59 -31.65
C SER A 548 39.33 43.17 -31.60
N VAL A 549 39.07 44.25 -32.33
CA VAL A 549 37.73 44.82 -32.49
C VAL A 549 37.46 44.94 -34.01
N GLY A 550 36.80 43.95 -34.57
CA GLY A 550 36.53 43.90 -36.03
C GLY A 550 37.73 43.53 -36.89
N GLY A 551 38.89 43.18 -36.30
CA GLY A 551 40.14 42.90 -37.02
C GLY A 551 40.77 41.54 -36.66
N HIS A 552 42.08 41.39 -36.95
CA HIS A 552 42.84 40.19 -36.59
C HIS A 552 44.08 40.58 -35.78
N ALA A 553 44.08 40.36 -34.46
CA ALA A 553 45.23 40.56 -33.58
C ALA A 553 45.96 39.21 -33.43
N ILE A 554 47.05 39.03 -34.16
CA ILE A 554 47.76 37.74 -34.29
C ILE A 554 48.97 37.67 -33.35
N GLY A 555 49.72 38.76 -33.23
CA GLY A 555 50.87 38.82 -32.31
C GLY A 555 50.47 38.93 -30.84
N ASN A 556 51.38 38.53 -29.95
CA ASN A 556 51.17 38.73 -28.50
C ASN A 556 51.18 40.22 -28.16
N TYR A 557 50.34 40.62 -27.20
CA TYR A 557 50.21 42.04 -26.81
C TYR A 557 49.81 42.96 -27.95
N SER A 558 49.19 42.41 -29.02
CA SER A 558 48.83 43.19 -30.21
C SER A 558 47.42 43.77 -30.13
N ILE A 559 47.15 44.84 -30.84
CA ILE A 559 45.84 45.48 -30.93
C ILE A 559 45.46 45.65 -32.39
N ALA A 560 44.32 45.09 -32.80
CA ALA A 560 43.74 45.28 -34.14
C ALA A 560 42.33 45.87 -34.02
N ILE A 561 42.12 47.09 -34.54
CA ILE A 561 40.81 47.75 -34.45
C ILE A 561 40.33 48.16 -35.84
N GLY A 562 39.12 47.79 -36.16
CA GLY A 562 38.43 48.18 -37.37
C GLY A 562 38.71 47.29 -38.56
N SER A 563 37.94 47.49 -39.61
CA SER A 563 38.10 46.89 -40.93
C SER A 563 38.40 47.98 -41.95
N SER A 564 39.34 47.75 -42.82
CA SER A 564 39.59 48.65 -43.98
C SER A 564 38.88 48.07 -45.22
N LYS A 565 38.39 48.99 -46.11
CA LYS A 565 37.99 48.63 -47.43
C LYS A 565 39.20 48.82 -48.33
N ASP A 566 39.54 47.85 -49.19
CA ASP A 566 40.50 48.03 -50.24
C ASP A 566 39.96 48.94 -51.37
N ASN A 567 40.78 49.30 -52.30
CA ASN A 567 40.40 50.13 -53.45
C ASN A 567 39.34 49.52 -54.37
N TRP A 568 38.97 48.25 -54.15
CA TRP A 568 37.97 47.48 -54.87
C TRP A 568 36.67 47.26 -54.02
N GLY A 569 36.60 47.85 -52.83
CA GLY A 569 35.43 47.76 -51.95
C GLY A 569 35.38 46.50 -51.13
N TYR A 570 36.40 45.65 -51.16
CA TYR A 570 36.48 44.51 -50.25
C TYR A 570 36.87 44.96 -48.85
N ILE A 571 36.23 44.41 -47.87
CA ILE A 571 36.53 44.71 -46.48
C ILE A 571 37.74 43.88 -46.05
N ASN A 572 38.88 44.52 -45.87
CA ASN A 572 40.06 43.92 -45.26
C ASN A 572 40.05 44.22 -43.75
N ALA A 573 40.07 43.21 -42.90
CA ALA A 573 40.17 43.41 -41.51
C ALA A 573 41.54 44.04 -41.13
N ALA A 574 41.54 44.95 -40.18
CA ALA A 574 42.82 45.42 -39.61
C ALA A 574 43.59 44.23 -39.06
N SER A 575 44.88 44.13 -39.35
CA SER A 575 45.70 42.99 -38.92
C SER A 575 46.93 43.42 -38.17
N ALA A 576 47.04 43.05 -36.90
CA ALA A 576 48.22 43.22 -36.09
C ALA A 576 48.95 41.88 -35.96
N ALA A 577 49.88 41.59 -36.92
CA ALA A 577 50.51 40.29 -36.98
C ALA A 577 51.74 40.13 -36.09
N GLY A 578 52.46 41.22 -35.81
CA GLY A 578 53.65 41.18 -34.98
C GLY A 578 53.35 41.37 -33.49
N ASP A 579 54.22 40.88 -32.61
CA ASP A 579 54.11 41.09 -31.17
C ASP A 579 54.25 42.59 -30.85
N ASN A 580 53.52 43.03 -29.81
CA ASN A 580 53.46 44.45 -29.39
C ASN A 580 53.05 45.41 -30.52
N SER A 581 52.30 44.97 -31.50
CA SER A 581 51.93 45.82 -32.64
C SER A 581 50.50 46.37 -32.50
N ILE A 582 50.26 47.54 -33.13
CA ILE A 582 48.94 48.19 -33.15
C ILE A 582 48.52 48.45 -34.57
N ALA A 583 47.39 47.89 -35.01
CA ALA A 583 46.77 48.14 -36.29
C ALA A 583 45.39 48.76 -36.13
N ILE A 584 45.19 50.02 -36.51
CA ILE A 584 43.87 50.66 -36.53
C ILE A 584 43.50 50.98 -37.96
N GLY A 585 42.63 50.14 -38.55
CA GLY A 585 42.27 50.20 -39.95
C GLY A 585 43.36 49.81 -40.92
N GLY A 586 44.55 49.39 -40.47
CA GLY A 586 45.75 49.09 -41.29
C GLY A 586 46.33 47.71 -40.97
N HIS A 587 47.55 47.44 -41.40
CA HIS A 587 48.26 46.18 -41.27
C HIS A 587 49.67 46.35 -40.70
N THR A 588 50.03 45.60 -39.68
CA THR A 588 51.39 45.45 -39.16
C THR A 588 51.87 44.01 -39.40
N ASN A 589 53.11 43.83 -39.88
CA ASN A 589 53.65 42.50 -40.21
C ASN A 589 54.75 42.03 -39.24
N SER A 590 55.39 42.98 -38.53
CA SER A 590 56.51 42.69 -37.64
C SER A 590 56.24 43.22 -36.22
N ALA A 591 57.10 42.84 -35.29
CA ALA A 591 56.98 43.26 -33.87
C ALA A 591 57.22 44.75 -33.67
N ASN A 592 56.52 45.33 -32.66
CA ASN A 592 56.65 46.73 -32.25
C ASN A 592 56.27 47.75 -33.35
N GLU A 593 55.33 47.41 -34.21
CA GLU A 593 54.86 48.29 -35.33
C GLU A 593 53.54 48.98 -34.98
N ILE A 594 53.31 50.14 -35.55
CA ILE A 594 52.05 50.89 -35.44
C ILE A 594 51.56 51.27 -36.83
N ALA A 595 50.37 50.83 -37.21
CA ALA A 595 49.71 51.22 -38.46
C ALA A 595 48.34 51.83 -38.17
N ILE A 596 48.13 53.08 -38.48
CA ILE A 596 46.91 53.83 -38.28
C ILE A 596 46.37 54.38 -39.59
N GLY A 597 45.14 54.09 -39.94
CA GLY A 597 44.48 54.56 -41.11
C GLY A 597 44.11 53.42 -42.09
N ALA A 598 43.04 53.67 -42.89
CA ALA A 598 42.59 52.69 -43.86
C ALA A 598 43.68 52.44 -44.95
N GLY A 599 44.08 51.16 -45.12
CA GLY A 599 45.11 50.76 -46.06
C GLY A 599 46.55 51.08 -45.65
N SER A 600 46.80 51.61 -44.45
CA SER A 600 48.15 51.79 -43.92
C SER A 600 48.82 50.43 -43.68
N ALA A 601 50.11 50.33 -44.04
CA ALA A 601 50.86 49.10 -43.87
C ALA A 601 52.26 49.34 -43.30
N THR A 602 52.68 48.56 -42.34
CA THR A 602 54.03 48.56 -41.77
C THR A 602 54.70 47.19 -41.97
N SER A 603 55.97 47.20 -42.32
CA SER A 603 56.80 45.99 -42.32
C SER A 603 58.26 46.42 -42.09
N GLY A 604 59.03 45.66 -41.37
CA GLY A 604 60.44 45.94 -41.14
C GLY A 604 60.85 46.06 -39.67
N GLY A 605 59.90 46.07 -38.72
CA GLY A 605 60.11 46.16 -37.29
C GLY A 605 60.30 47.56 -36.76
N GLN A 606 59.68 47.91 -35.64
CA GLN A 606 59.69 49.22 -35.02
C GLN A 606 59.24 50.38 -35.91
N ALA A 607 58.41 50.10 -36.92
CA ALA A 607 57.93 51.10 -37.87
C ALA A 607 56.62 51.74 -37.46
N ILE A 608 56.38 53.01 -37.78
CA ILE A 608 55.12 53.72 -37.47
C ILE A 608 54.60 54.30 -38.83
N THR A 609 53.32 54.04 -39.13
CA THR A 609 52.65 54.64 -40.27
C THR A 609 51.29 55.24 -39.90
N VAL A 610 50.98 56.41 -40.42
CA VAL A 610 49.69 57.06 -40.36
C VAL A 610 49.25 57.45 -41.72
N GLY A 611 48.31 56.66 -42.34
CA GLY A 611 47.76 56.92 -43.65
C GLY A 611 48.65 56.51 -44.87
N GLY A 612 49.81 55.89 -44.70
CA GLY A 612 50.73 55.49 -45.77
C GLY A 612 51.33 54.08 -45.58
N SER A 613 52.54 53.88 -46.08
CA SER A 613 53.29 52.64 -45.92
C SER A 613 54.70 52.91 -45.40
N ALA A 614 55.16 52.14 -44.41
CA ALA A 614 56.54 52.20 -43.89
C ALA A 614 57.12 50.77 -43.93
N THR A 615 58.16 50.56 -44.66
CA THR A 615 58.73 49.21 -45.00
C THR A 615 60.12 49.00 -44.39
N GLY A 616 60.75 50.03 -43.87
CA GLY A 616 62.08 49.93 -43.27
C GLY A 616 62.06 49.81 -41.73
N HIS A 617 63.13 49.23 -41.16
CA HIS A 617 63.32 49.18 -39.71
C HIS A 617 63.41 50.61 -39.16
N GLN A 618 62.67 50.87 -38.03
CA GLN A 618 62.58 52.20 -37.39
C GLN A 618 62.06 53.32 -38.33
N SER A 619 61.31 53.00 -39.38
CA SER A 619 60.76 53.98 -40.29
C SER A 619 59.49 54.62 -39.80
N VAL A 620 59.30 55.92 -40.15
CA VAL A 620 58.05 56.65 -39.83
C VAL A 620 57.48 57.20 -41.15
N SER A 621 56.21 56.98 -41.43
CA SER A 621 55.47 57.52 -42.55
C SER A 621 54.14 58.13 -42.02
N VAL A 622 53.86 59.37 -42.43
CA VAL A 622 52.62 60.10 -42.05
C VAL A 622 51.95 60.57 -43.36
#